data_d90637e6fa79ef2fc2b3ea3ccc36a104
#
_entry.id   d90637e6fa79ef2fc2b3ea3ccc36a104
#
_cell.length_a   1.000
_cell.length_b   1.000
_cell.length_c   1.000
_cell.angle_alpha   90.00
_cell.angle_beta   90.00
_cell.angle_gamma   90.00
#
_symmetry.space_group_name_H-M   'P 1'
#
loop_
_entity.id
_entity.type
_entity.pdbx_description
1 polymer ?
#
loop_
_entity_poly.entity_id
_entity_poly.type
_entity_poly.pdbx_seq_one_letter_code
_entity_poly.pdbx_strand_id
1 'polypeptide(L)'
;MLKYYEEQAEPRKKAEAILISLGKREGLYYLPEYVDTLQASHVGSVFFYRLLQILLLGSVVGGLWNVQILPLAGVMAIVNIAVYIMTRMKYEQQMSMMELIVLVIDTGKQLTKEKCAGPVQKELEEKLKELGKLDKLIGKMSAMRRNSYSSDQGVFLDYLFGITLWQLISYEKSVKWLENKRESYLQLFEEIGRLDAAISIASFRKSLPFYTEPEFHSERSVHMEEMYHPLIEEPVSNSMDWSRNCIITGSNASGKSTWIKAVAINLILAQTICTCTAKRFQMHPGQIMTSMAVRDDIMKGESYFLKEMKYLRRMLESFSEEKLTICIIDEILKGTNTKERIAASKAILDYMQRQNCLVMVASHDYELTVLLEGTYENYHFTERIGEDDIYFDYRLYPGAVTSGNAIKLLKFMKFPEEIVTEAKQQVTIEL
;
A
#
# COMPACT_ATOMS: atom_id res chain seq x y z
N MET A 1 15.15 15.43 4.39
CA MET A 1 14.87 14.24 5.17
C MET A 1 15.38 12.97 4.48
N LEU A 2 14.95 12.66 3.25
CA LEU A 2 15.31 11.45 2.51
C LEU A 2 16.84 11.26 2.37
N LYS A 3 17.56 12.26 1.83
CA LYS A 3 19.03 12.24 1.71
C LYS A 3 19.73 11.96 3.04
N TYR A 4 19.24 12.54 4.14
CA TYR A 4 19.81 12.28 5.46
C TYR A 4 19.77 10.78 5.82
N TYR A 5 18.64 10.10 5.60
CA TYR A 5 18.52 8.69 5.92
C TYR A 5 19.19 7.76 4.89
N GLU A 6 19.43 8.22 3.67
CA GLU A 6 20.27 7.51 2.71
C GLU A 6 21.74 7.49 3.13
N GLU A 7 22.22 8.61 3.66
CA GLU A 7 23.63 8.78 4.07
C GLU A 7 23.90 8.23 5.47
N GLN A 8 22.95 8.37 6.41
CA GLN A 8 23.11 8.02 7.82
C GLN A 8 22.46 6.69 8.17
N ALA A 9 23.21 5.58 8.06
CA ALA A 9 22.71 4.23 8.27
C ALA A 9 22.26 3.95 9.72
N GLU A 10 23.03 4.42 10.73
CA GLU A 10 22.71 4.14 12.14
C GLU A 10 21.43 4.85 12.62
N PRO A 11 21.22 6.17 12.39
CA PRO A 11 19.93 6.80 12.67
C PRO A 11 18.76 6.15 11.95
N ARG A 12 18.94 5.76 10.65
CA ARG A 12 17.91 5.06 9.88
C ARG A 12 17.48 3.76 10.54
N LYS A 13 18.43 2.87 10.84
CA LYS A 13 18.15 1.55 11.46
C LYS A 13 17.47 1.70 12.82
N LYS A 14 17.91 2.65 13.66
CA LYS A 14 17.28 2.91 14.97
C LYS A 14 15.86 3.42 14.81
N ALA A 15 15.63 4.39 13.93
CA ALA A 15 14.29 4.91 13.68
C ALA A 15 13.36 3.84 13.08
N GLU A 16 13.86 3.05 12.14
CA GLU A 16 13.13 1.91 11.56
C GLU A 16 12.69 0.90 12.63
N ALA A 17 13.59 0.52 13.54
CA ALA A 17 13.27 -0.39 14.63
C ALA A 17 12.17 0.17 15.57
N ILE A 18 12.19 1.48 15.86
CA ILE A 18 11.15 2.14 16.65
C ILE A 18 9.82 2.17 15.89
N LEU A 19 9.83 2.53 14.62
CA LEU A 19 8.62 2.60 13.77
C LEU A 19 8.01 1.21 13.53
N ILE A 20 8.82 0.16 13.39
CA ILE A 20 8.34 -1.23 13.33
C ILE A 20 7.57 -1.59 14.61
N SER A 21 7.99 -1.08 15.78
CA SER A 21 7.27 -1.31 17.04
C SER A 21 5.89 -0.65 17.10
N LEU A 22 5.71 0.47 16.41
CA LEU A 22 4.40 1.08 16.17
C LEU A 22 3.52 0.12 15.35
N GLY A 23 4.10 -0.50 14.35
CA GLY A 23 3.50 -1.55 13.52
C GLY A 23 2.35 -1.03 12.64
N LYS A 24 1.81 -1.93 11.81
CA LYS A 24 0.58 -1.67 11.03
C LYS A 24 -0.64 -2.08 11.86
N ARG A 25 -0.92 -1.33 12.93
CA ARG A 25 -2.07 -1.63 13.78
C ARG A 25 -3.35 -1.21 13.10
N GLU A 26 -4.35 -2.09 13.17
CA GLU A 26 -5.70 -1.78 12.77
C GLU A 26 -6.20 -0.54 13.55
N GLY A 27 -6.73 0.44 12.82
CA GLY A 27 -7.20 1.70 13.42
C GLY A 27 -6.23 2.89 13.32
N LEU A 28 -4.91 2.71 13.10
CA LEU A 28 -3.99 3.85 12.92
C LEU A 28 -4.38 4.75 11.74
N TYR A 29 -4.89 4.16 10.67
CA TYR A 29 -5.36 4.89 9.50
C TYR A 29 -6.52 5.85 9.83
N TYR A 30 -7.38 5.49 10.78
CA TYR A 30 -8.56 6.27 11.17
C TYR A 30 -8.29 7.27 12.29
N LEU A 31 -7.06 7.35 12.82
CA LEU A 31 -6.75 8.26 13.93
C LEU A 31 -6.99 9.74 13.62
N PRO A 32 -6.64 10.28 12.44
CA PRO A 32 -6.94 11.66 12.12
C PRO A 32 -8.45 11.96 12.17
N GLU A 33 -9.27 11.11 11.55
CA GLU A 33 -10.73 11.23 11.54
C GLU A 33 -11.31 11.11 12.96
N TYR A 34 -10.79 10.18 13.76
CA TYR A 34 -11.19 10.04 15.17
C TYR A 34 -10.87 11.30 15.99
N VAL A 35 -9.68 11.87 15.81
CA VAL A 35 -9.27 13.12 16.48
C VAL A 35 -10.11 14.31 16.01
N ASP A 36 -10.60 14.30 14.78
CA ASP A 36 -11.51 15.29 14.25
C ASP A 36 -12.93 15.20 14.84
N THR A 37 -13.35 14.00 15.24
CA THR A 37 -14.68 13.71 15.79
C THR A 37 -14.70 13.47 17.30
N LEU A 38 -13.69 13.95 18.06
CA LEU A 38 -13.54 13.73 19.50
C LEU A 38 -14.76 14.10 20.34
N GLN A 39 -15.53 15.12 19.93
CA GLN A 39 -16.76 15.52 20.64
C GLN A 39 -17.78 14.38 20.76
N ALA A 40 -17.83 13.46 19.80
CA ALA A 40 -18.68 12.27 19.84
C ALA A 40 -18.10 11.14 20.71
N SER A 41 -16.87 11.30 21.21
CA SER A 41 -16.12 10.26 21.94
C SER A 41 -16.24 10.36 23.45
N HIS A 42 -17.02 11.32 23.97
CA HIS A 42 -17.30 11.43 25.41
C HIS A 42 -18.10 10.21 25.89
N VAL A 43 -17.64 9.59 26.97
CA VAL A 43 -18.27 8.39 27.53
C VAL A 43 -19.18 8.72 28.73
N GLY A 44 -19.14 9.96 29.24
CA GLY A 44 -20.00 10.42 30.32
C GLY A 44 -19.47 11.64 31.07
N SER A 45 -20.07 11.93 32.20
CA SER A 45 -19.69 13.08 33.02
C SER A 45 -18.66 12.74 34.08
N VAL A 46 -17.51 13.43 34.09
CA VAL A 46 -16.48 13.32 35.15
C VAL A 46 -17.09 13.60 36.52
N PHE A 47 -18.03 14.55 36.58
CA PHE A 47 -18.73 14.86 37.85
C PHE A 47 -19.53 13.67 38.36
N PHE A 48 -20.28 12.99 37.50
CA PHE A 48 -21.06 11.80 37.85
C PHE A 48 -20.17 10.66 38.37
N TYR A 49 -19.07 10.37 37.66
CA TYR A 49 -18.14 9.32 38.09
C TYR A 49 -17.45 9.67 39.43
N ARG A 50 -17.13 10.94 39.64
CA ARG A 50 -16.58 11.39 40.94
C ARG A 50 -17.58 11.32 42.09
N LEU A 51 -18.86 11.64 41.81
CA LEU A 51 -19.92 11.49 42.80
C LEU A 51 -20.03 10.02 43.24
N LEU A 52 -20.02 9.08 42.33
CA LEU A 52 -20.02 7.64 42.63
C LEU A 52 -18.78 7.21 43.45
N GLN A 53 -17.61 7.74 43.14
CA GLN A 53 -16.39 7.51 43.95
C GLN A 53 -16.54 8.04 45.40
N ILE A 54 -17.07 9.26 45.56
CA ILE A 54 -17.27 9.86 46.86
C ILE A 54 -18.29 9.08 47.69
N LEU A 55 -19.39 8.63 47.07
CA LEU A 55 -20.39 7.81 47.75
C LEU A 55 -19.80 6.47 48.19
N LEU A 56 -18.98 5.82 47.38
CA LEU A 56 -18.28 4.58 47.73
C LEU A 56 -17.31 4.86 48.92
N LEU A 57 -16.45 5.86 48.80
CA LEU A 57 -15.49 6.20 49.88
C LEU A 57 -16.21 6.58 51.16
N GLY A 58 -17.29 7.38 51.08
CA GLY A 58 -18.10 7.76 52.24
C GLY A 58 -18.75 6.57 52.90
N SER A 59 -19.25 5.60 52.15
CA SER A 59 -19.83 4.36 52.71
C SER A 59 -18.79 3.46 53.37
N VAL A 60 -17.55 3.40 52.83
CA VAL A 60 -16.46 2.65 53.45
C VAL A 60 -16.02 3.30 54.75
N VAL A 61 -15.76 4.62 54.74
CA VAL A 61 -15.37 5.37 55.95
C VAL A 61 -16.46 5.36 57.02
N GLY A 62 -17.74 5.54 56.62
CA GLY A 62 -18.89 5.43 57.50
C GLY A 62 -19.04 4.02 58.12
N GLY A 63 -18.73 2.99 57.35
CA GLY A 63 -18.71 1.60 57.80
C GLY A 63 -17.64 1.28 58.86
N LEU A 64 -16.54 2.04 58.87
CA LEU A 64 -15.52 1.94 59.94
C LEU A 64 -16.04 2.48 61.30
N TRP A 65 -16.96 3.45 61.26
CA TRP A 65 -17.59 3.98 62.49
C TRP A 65 -18.88 3.23 62.88
N ASN A 66 -19.66 2.82 61.87
CA ASN A 66 -20.89 2.06 62.09
C ASN A 66 -20.97 0.89 61.09
N VAL A 67 -20.75 -0.32 61.61
CA VAL A 67 -20.75 -1.56 60.78
C VAL A 67 -22.05 -1.77 60.00
N GLN A 68 -23.16 -1.20 60.40
CA GLN A 68 -24.45 -1.27 59.68
C GLN A 68 -24.40 -0.55 58.31
N ILE A 69 -23.44 0.36 58.11
CA ILE A 69 -23.23 1.06 56.84
C ILE A 69 -22.39 0.22 55.84
N LEU A 70 -21.64 -0.77 56.31
CA LEU A 70 -20.73 -1.55 55.46
C LEU A 70 -21.42 -2.28 54.25
N PRO A 71 -22.67 -2.80 54.40
CA PRO A 71 -23.39 -3.34 53.25
C PRO A 71 -23.63 -2.33 52.14
N LEU A 72 -23.78 -1.05 52.43
CA LEU A 72 -23.93 0.02 51.47
C LEU A 72 -22.65 0.18 50.61
N ALA A 73 -21.49 -0.01 51.17
CA ALA A 73 -20.22 0.02 50.44
C ALA A 73 -20.16 -1.13 49.39
N GLY A 74 -20.66 -2.32 49.77
CA GLY A 74 -20.79 -3.44 48.81
C GLY A 74 -21.74 -3.15 47.66
N VAL A 75 -22.89 -2.54 47.96
CA VAL A 75 -23.85 -2.13 46.90
C VAL A 75 -23.24 -1.10 45.97
N MET A 76 -22.57 -0.07 46.55
CA MET A 76 -21.91 0.98 45.75
C MET A 76 -20.78 0.43 44.86
N ALA A 77 -20.02 -0.56 45.37
CA ALA A 77 -19.00 -1.22 44.54
C ALA A 77 -19.62 -1.97 43.35
N ILE A 78 -20.72 -2.68 43.58
CA ILE A 78 -21.46 -3.38 42.50
C ILE A 78 -22.00 -2.38 41.46
N VAL A 79 -22.58 -1.26 41.92
CA VAL A 79 -23.07 -0.19 41.05
C VAL A 79 -21.93 0.38 40.21
N ASN A 80 -20.77 0.68 40.81
CA ASN A 80 -19.62 1.19 40.08
C ASN A 80 -19.12 0.18 39.01
N ILE A 81 -19.03 -1.10 39.36
CA ILE A 81 -18.63 -2.15 38.44
C ILE A 81 -19.63 -2.25 37.26
N ALA A 82 -20.94 -2.21 37.55
CA ALA A 82 -21.97 -2.26 36.53
C ALA A 82 -21.87 -1.06 35.54
N VAL A 83 -21.73 0.17 36.11
CA VAL A 83 -21.51 1.39 35.32
C VAL A 83 -20.26 1.27 34.44
N TYR A 84 -19.17 0.77 35.03
CA TYR A 84 -17.91 0.58 34.29
C TYR A 84 -18.05 -0.40 33.13
N ILE A 85 -18.63 -1.58 33.38
CA ILE A 85 -18.79 -2.62 32.36
C ILE A 85 -19.71 -2.13 31.24
N MET A 86 -20.86 -1.55 31.57
CA MET A 86 -21.81 -1.02 30.57
C MET A 86 -21.18 0.08 29.70
N THR A 87 -20.45 1.00 30.33
CA THR A 87 -19.78 2.09 29.62
C THR A 87 -18.66 1.55 28.73
N ARG A 88 -17.86 0.62 29.25
CA ARG A 88 -16.76 0.01 28.48
C ARG A 88 -17.28 -0.77 27.27
N MET A 89 -18.32 -1.60 27.41
CA MET A 89 -18.91 -2.34 26.29
C MET A 89 -19.46 -1.40 25.23
N LYS A 90 -20.09 -0.28 25.61
CA LYS A 90 -20.65 0.69 24.69
C LYS A 90 -19.58 1.49 23.93
N TYR A 91 -18.44 1.79 24.55
CA TYR A 91 -17.42 2.69 24.05
C TYR A 91 -16.03 2.03 23.87
N GLU A 92 -16.00 0.71 23.67
CA GLU A 92 -14.74 -0.05 23.56
C GLU A 92 -13.86 0.45 22.41
N GLN A 93 -14.48 0.74 21.26
CA GLN A 93 -13.77 1.24 20.08
C GLN A 93 -13.11 2.60 20.36
N GLN A 94 -13.81 3.54 20.99
CA GLN A 94 -13.29 4.86 21.33
C GLN A 94 -12.14 4.76 22.33
N MET A 95 -12.24 3.86 23.30
CA MET A 95 -11.17 3.62 24.27
C MET A 95 -9.92 3.01 23.62
N SER A 96 -10.09 2.11 22.64
CA SER A 96 -8.98 1.52 21.90
C SER A 96 -8.27 2.56 21.02
N MET A 97 -9.00 3.48 20.39
CA MET A 97 -8.41 4.59 19.64
C MET A 97 -7.53 5.50 20.51
N MET A 98 -7.94 5.77 21.74
CA MET A 98 -7.14 6.55 22.68
C MET A 98 -5.79 5.86 23.01
N GLU A 99 -5.75 4.53 23.05
CA GLU A 99 -4.49 3.79 23.23
C GLU A 99 -3.53 3.95 22.05
N LEU A 100 -4.08 3.99 20.83
CA LEU A 100 -3.27 4.26 19.62
C LEU A 100 -2.70 5.69 19.63
N ILE A 101 -3.47 6.67 20.11
CA ILE A 101 -2.99 8.05 20.27
C ILE A 101 -1.75 8.09 21.19
N VAL A 102 -1.81 7.38 22.32
CA VAL A 102 -0.66 7.29 23.23
C VAL A 102 0.53 6.60 22.59
N LEU A 103 0.28 5.53 21.86
CA LEU A 103 1.32 4.78 21.17
C LEU A 103 2.09 5.68 20.18
N VAL A 104 1.39 6.53 19.44
CA VAL A 104 2.01 7.52 18.53
C VAL A 104 2.88 8.52 19.31
N ILE A 105 2.37 9.05 20.43
CA ILE A 105 3.14 9.97 21.29
C ILE A 105 4.39 9.27 21.86
N ASP A 106 4.27 8.04 22.35
CA ASP A 106 5.39 7.26 22.87
C ASP A 106 6.42 6.97 21.78
N THR A 107 5.99 6.67 20.56
CA THR A 107 6.87 6.50 19.40
C THR A 107 7.65 7.78 19.12
N GLY A 108 6.98 8.94 19.07
CA GLY A 108 7.64 10.24 18.92
C GLY A 108 8.69 10.51 19.99
N LYS A 109 8.41 10.16 21.26
CA LYS A 109 9.38 10.30 22.36
C LYS A 109 10.57 9.38 22.22
N GLN A 110 10.37 8.14 21.80
CA GLN A 110 11.47 7.21 21.57
C GLN A 110 12.38 7.72 20.44
N LEU A 111 11.79 8.20 19.32
CA LEU A 111 12.53 8.78 18.20
C LEU A 111 13.40 9.98 18.64
N THR A 112 12.84 10.89 19.44
CA THR A 112 13.57 12.06 19.93
C THR A 112 14.63 11.70 20.98
N LYS A 113 14.34 10.78 21.89
CA LYS A 113 15.26 10.30 22.93
C LYS A 113 16.49 9.63 22.33
N GLU A 114 16.30 8.77 21.32
CA GLU A 114 17.37 8.07 20.62
C GLU A 114 18.09 8.96 19.58
N LYS A 115 17.67 10.23 19.46
CA LYS A 115 18.21 11.21 18.51
C LYS A 115 18.26 10.70 17.07
N CYS A 116 17.28 9.90 16.68
CA CYS A 116 17.20 9.30 15.35
C CYS A 116 16.13 9.93 14.44
N ALA A 117 15.44 11.00 14.92
CA ALA A 117 14.47 11.75 14.13
C ALA A 117 15.11 12.68 13.05
N GLY A 118 16.43 12.80 13.05
CA GLY A 118 17.18 13.52 12.02
C GLY A 118 16.77 14.99 11.87
N PRO A 119 16.42 15.42 10.65
CA PRO A 119 16.08 16.84 10.39
C PRO A 119 14.86 17.35 11.16
N VAL A 120 13.92 16.48 11.54
CA VAL A 120 12.68 16.86 12.24
C VAL A 120 12.77 16.73 13.77
N GLN A 121 13.98 16.49 14.32
CA GLN A 121 14.22 16.29 15.74
C GLN A 121 13.63 17.42 16.61
N LYS A 122 13.94 18.67 16.28
CA LYS A 122 13.50 19.84 17.04
C LYS A 122 11.98 20.03 16.98
N GLU A 123 11.42 19.84 15.81
CA GLU A 123 9.99 19.98 15.56
C GLU A 123 9.18 18.95 16.34
N LEU A 124 9.62 17.69 16.35
CA LEU A 124 9.03 16.63 17.17
C LEU A 124 9.15 16.94 18.67
N GLU A 125 10.31 17.44 19.13
CA GLU A 125 10.51 17.84 20.54
C GLU A 125 9.55 18.96 20.98
N GLU A 126 9.33 19.98 20.14
CA GLU A 126 8.38 21.06 20.41
C GLU A 126 6.94 20.54 20.51
N LYS A 127 6.50 19.73 19.55
CA LYS A 127 5.15 19.14 19.58
C LYS A 127 4.95 18.21 20.78
N LEU A 128 5.92 17.40 21.10
CA LEU A 128 5.87 16.53 22.29
C LEU A 128 5.83 17.33 23.59
N LYS A 129 6.51 18.47 23.67
CA LYS A 129 6.46 19.37 24.83
C LYS A 129 5.07 19.99 25.00
N GLU A 130 4.41 20.39 23.90
CA GLU A 130 3.03 20.86 23.92
C GLU A 130 2.05 19.79 24.40
N LEU A 131 2.32 18.51 24.05
CA LEU A 131 1.53 17.33 24.40
C LEU A 131 1.88 16.71 25.79
N GLY A 132 2.89 17.22 26.49
CA GLY A 132 3.53 16.57 27.63
C GLY A 132 2.67 16.24 28.87
N LYS A 133 1.42 16.74 28.97
CA LYS A 133 0.49 16.37 30.03
C LYS A 133 -0.35 15.12 29.73
N LEU A 134 -0.62 14.85 28.47
CA LEU A 134 -1.42 13.68 28.05
C LEU A 134 -0.75 12.37 28.47
N ASP A 135 0.55 12.32 28.31
CA ASP A 135 1.40 11.19 28.66
C ASP A 135 1.25 10.72 30.12
N LYS A 136 1.24 11.68 31.07
CA LYS A 136 1.10 11.35 32.51
C LYS A 136 -0.30 10.81 32.82
N LEU A 137 -1.32 11.24 32.10
CA LEU A 137 -2.71 10.79 32.30
C LEU A 137 -2.96 9.39 31.74
N ILE A 138 -2.41 9.10 30.56
CA ILE A 138 -2.71 7.89 29.78
C ILE A 138 -1.59 6.84 29.89
N GLY A 139 -0.33 7.27 30.05
CA GLY A 139 0.81 6.36 30.15
C GLY A 139 0.69 5.35 31.30
N LYS A 140 0.05 5.74 32.39
CA LYS A 140 -0.29 4.83 33.49
C LYS A 140 -1.37 3.81 33.10
N MET A 141 -2.33 4.21 32.25
CA MET A 141 -3.38 3.31 31.75
C MET A 141 -2.82 2.26 30.78
N SER A 142 -1.97 2.67 29.84
CA SER A 142 -1.37 1.80 28.84
C SER A 142 -0.36 0.82 29.43
N ALA A 143 0.45 1.27 30.38
CA ALA A 143 1.44 0.41 31.05
C ALA A 143 0.77 -0.69 31.88
N MET A 144 -0.31 -0.36 32.59
CA MET A 144 -1.08 -1.35 33.36
C MET A 144 -1.75 -2.38 32.46
N ARG A 145 -2.28 -1.97 31.30
CA ARG A 145 -2.99 -2.86 30.38
C ARG A 145 -2.05 -3.77 29.57
N ARG A 146 -0.86 -3.30 29.20
CA ARG A 146 0.16 -4.13 28.52
C ARG A 146 0.58 -5.34 29.36
N ASN A 147 0.61 -5.20 30.66
CA ASN A 147 0.93 -6.29 31.58
C ASN A 147 -0.27 -7.22 31.88
N SER A 148 -1.49 -6.83 31.51
CA SER A 148 -2.72 -7.51 31.88
C SER A 148 -3.22 -8.55 30.89
N TYR A 149 -2.81 -8.51 29.61
CA TYR A 149 -3.32 -9.43 28.58
C TYR A 149 -2.87 -10.90 28.71
N SER A 150 -1.99 -11.23 29.63
CA SER A 150 -1.40 -12.57 29.74
C SER A 150 -1.49 -13.25 31.11
N SER A 151 -2.23 -12.70 32.09
CA SER A 151 -2.31 -13.30 33.44
C SER A 151 -3.59 -12.95 34.19
N ASP A 152 -3.92 -13.78 35.23
CA ASP A 152 -4.98 -13.53 36.21
C ASP A 152 -4.94 -12.13 36.85
N GLN A 153 -3.78 -11.45 36.79
CA GLN A 153 -3.61 -10.08 37.21
C GLN A 153 -4.45 -9.07 36.41
N GLY A 154 -4.76 -9.37 35.14
CA GLY A 154 -5.59 -8.51 34.30
C GLY A 154 -7.03 -8.41 34.79
N VAL A 155 -7.59 -9.52 35.19
CA VAL A 155 -8.96 -9.59 35.73
C VAL A 155 -9.07 -8.81 37.04
N PHE A 156 -8.07 -8.93 37.92
CA PHE A 156 -8.02 -8.17 39.17
C PHE A 156 -7.96 -6.66 38.94
N LEU A 157 -7.15 -6.22 37.99
CA LEU A 157 -7.06 -4.79 37.62
C LEU A 157 -8.36 -4.27 37.00
N ASP A 158 -9.06 -5.04 36.20
CA ASP A 158 -10.36 -4.66 35.65
C ASP A 158 -11.42 -4.47 36.77
N TYR A 159 -11.44 -5.32 37.78
CA TYR A 159 -12.28 -5.09 38.98
C TYR A 159 -11.88 -3.83 39.75
N LEU A 160 -10.59 -3.59 39.94
CA LEU A 160 -10.10 -2.39 40.63
C LEU A 160 -10.50 -1.11 39.86
N PHE A 161 -10.37 -1.12 38.53
CA PHE A 161 -10.82 -0.01 37.69
C PHE A 161 -12.34 0.15 37.70
N GLY A 162 -13.09 -0.96 37.74
CA GLY A 162 -14.54 -0.96 37.84
C GLY A 162 -15.00 -0.33 39.18
N ILE A 163 -14.45 -0.77 40.29
CA ILE A 163 -14.77 -0.24 41.61
C ILE A 163 -14.43 1.25 41.71
N THR A 164 -13.25 1.65 41.21
CA THR A 164 -12.74 3.03 41.36
C THR A 164 -13.20 3.97 40.24
N LEU A 165 -13.77 3.49 39.16
CA LEU A 165 -14.11 4.27 37.95
C LEU A 165 -12.96 5.14 37.41
N TRP A 166 -11.74 4.88 37.87
CA TRP A 166 -10.57 5.71 37.57
C TRP A 166 -10.24 5.75 36.06
N GLN A 167 -10.44 4.64 35.36
CA GLN A 167 -10.20 4.55 33.92
C GLN A 167 -11.14 5.45 33.12
N LEU A 168 -12.44 5.48 33.48
CA LEU A 168 -13.44 6.33 32.80
C LEU A 168 -13.13 7.82 33.02
N ILE A 169 -12.78 8.19 34.26
CA ILE A 169 -12.41 9.58 34.59
C ILE A 169 -11.13 9.99 33.85
N SER A 170 -10.15 9.11 33.77
CA SER A 170 -8.89 9.38 33.07
C SER A 170 -9.11 9.52 31.58
N TYR A 171 -9.94 8.66 31.01
CA TYR A 171 -10.33 8.72 29.59
C TYR A 171 -11.01 10.07 29.27
N GLU A 172 -12.05 10.46 30.01
CA GLU A 172 -12.76 11.74 29.80
C GLU A 172 -11.82 12.96 29.91
N LYS A 173 -10.92 12.96 30.89
CA LYS A 173 -9.92 14.02 31.02
C LYS A 173 -8.97 14.05 29.81
N SER A 174 -8.64 12.88 29.26
CA SER A 174 -7.76 12.76 28.12
C SER A 174 -8.43 13.25 26.84
N VAL A 175 -9.71 12.92 26.64
CA VAL A 175 -10.51 13.44 25.53
C VAL A 175 -10.54 14.97 25.57
N LYS A 176 -10.96 15.57 26.70
CA LYS A 176 -11.00 17.03 26.87
C LYS A 176 -9.65 17.71 26.67
N TRP A 177 -8.59 17.05 27.10
CA TRP A 177 -7.24 17.60 26.91
C TRP A 177 -6.81 17.53 25.45
N LEU A 178 -7.10 16.42 24.77
CA LEU A 178 -6.78 16.23 23.35
C LEU A 178 -7.58 17.19 22.45
N GLU A 179 -8.85 17.48 22.76
CA GLU A 179 -9.65 18.50 22.07
C GLU A 179 -8.92 19.86 22.04
N ASN A 180 -8.33 20.27 23.15
CA ASN A 180 -7.58 21.53 23.24
C ASN A 180 -6.19 21.48 22.56
N LYS A 181 -5.69 20.29 22.22
CA LYS A 181 -4.36 20.05 21.64
C LYS A 181 -4.43 19.26 20.32
N ARG A 182 -5.62 19.24 19.72
CA ARG A 182 -5.91 18.50 18.50
C ARG A 182 -4.89 18.78 17.40
N GLU A 183 -4.65 20.05 17.11
CA GLU A 183 -3.74 20.46 16.04
C GLU A 183 -2.30 20.01 16.30
N SER A 184 -1.79 20.19 17.53
CA SER A 184 -0.44 19.74 17.91
C SER A 184 -0.29 18.21 17.76
N TYR A 185 -1.35 17.46 18.06
CA TYR A 185 -1.34 16.00 17.89
C TYR A 185 -1.35 15.59 16.41
N LEU A 186 -2.21 16.21 15.60
CA LEU A 186 -2.27 15.91 14.17
C LEU A 186 -0.96 16.25 13.47
N GLN A 187 -0.31 17.37 13.84
CA GLN A 187 1.02 17.71 13.33
C GLN A 187 2.07 16.69 13.75
N LEU A 188 2.07 16.24 15.03
CA LEU A 188 2.96 15.16 15.47
C LEU A 188 2.75 13.88 14.67
N PHE A 189 1.50 13.49 14.45
CA PHE A 189 1.14 12.30 13.68
C PHE A 189 1.65 12.41 12.23
N GLU A 190 1.44 13.56 11.59
CA GLU A 190 1.89 13.82 10.23
C GLU A 190 3.44 13.78 10.13
N GLU A 191 4.16 14.40 11.08
CA GLU A 191 5.63 14.39 11.06
C GLU A 191 6.20 12.98 11.27
N ILE A 192 5.59 12.16 12.13
CA ILE A 192 5.98 10.76 12.28
C ILE A 192 5.68 9.98 10.99
N GLY A 193 4.54 10.24 10.33
CA GLY A 193 4.21 9.63 9.06
C GLY A 193 5.17 10.01 7.92
N ARG A 194 5.57 11.29 7.85
CA ARG A 194 6.58 11.77 6.90
C ARG A 194 7.95 11.13 7.14
N LEU A 195 8.30 10.96 8.40
CA LEU A 195 9.54 10.30 8.81
C LEU A 195 9.53 8.82 8.42
N ASP A 196 8.44 8.11 8.68
CA ASP A 196 8.27 6.70 8.31
C ASP A 196 8.37 6.51 6.78
N ALA A 197 7.69 7.36 6.01
CA ALA A 197 7.79 7.36 4.55
C ALA A 197 9.23 7.62 4.07
N ALA A 198 9.93 8.62 4.63
CA ALA A 198 11.30 8.94 4.25
C ALA A 198 12.28 7.79 4.56
N ILE A 199 12.13 7.15 5.72
CA ILE A 199 12.96 5.99 6.11
C ILE A 199 12.67 4.80 5.21
N SER A 200 11.40 4.51 4.93
CA SER A 200 10.98 3.40 4.07
C SER A 200 11.52 3.58 2.64
N ILE A 201 11.44 4.80 2.08
CA ILE A 201 11.99 5.12 0.76
C ILE A 201 13.52 5.01 0.77
N ALA A 202 14.20 5.53 1.80
CA ALA A 202 15.65 5.44 1.90
C ALA A 202 16.13 3.98 2.00
N SER A 203 15.42 3.14 2.77
CA SER A 203 15.70 1.71 2.90
C SER A 203 15.46 0.98 1.57
N PHE A 204 14.36 1.29 0.87
CA PHE A 204 14.08 0.77 -0.47
C PHE A 204 15.18 1.14 -1.45
N ARG A 205 15.57 2.43 -1.55
CA ARG A 205 16.65 2.88 -2.44
C ARG A 205 17.98 2.18 -2.15
N LYS A 206 18.29 1.92 -0.88
CA LYS A 206 19.49 1.19 -0.46
C LYS A 206 19.46 -0.32 -0.76
N SER A 207 18.29 -0.90 -0.94
CA SER A 207 18.15 -2.30 -1.34
C SER A 207 18.30 -2.52 -2.85
N LEU A 208 18.24 -1.44 -3.64
CA LEU A 208 18.33 -1.51 -5.10
C LEU A 208 19.80 -1.54 -5.57
N PRO A 209 20.12 -2.29 -6.65
CA PRO A 209 21.43 -2.25 -7.29
C PRO A 209 21.82 -0.82 -7.74
N PHE A 210 20.88 -0.12 -8.36
CA PHE A 210 20.94 1.29 -8.72
C PHE A 210 19.54 1.85 -8.89
N TYR A 211 19.40 3.16 -8.78
CA TYR A 211 18.15 3.88 -9.01
C TYR A 211 18.45 5.30 -9.52
N THR A 212 17.43 5.96 -10.05
CA THR A 212 17.48 7.39 -10.42
C THR A 212 16.23 8.10 -9.92
N GLU A 213 16.32 9.41 -9.73
CA GLU A 213 15.16 10.27 -9.56
C GLU A 213 14.60 10.63 -10.94
N PRO A 214 13.28 10.59 -11.14
CA PRO A 214 12.68 10.89 -12.44
C PRO A 214 12.79 12.36 -12.79
N GLU A 215 12.97 12.64 -14.07
CA GLU A 215 12.83 13.98 -14.65
C GLU A 215 11.46 14.10 -15.31
N PHE A 216 10.67 15.12 -14.92
CA PHE A 216 9.34 15.35 -15.51
C PHE A 216 9.42 16.41 -16.60
N HIS A 217 8.75 16.17 -17.73
CA HIS A 217 8.67 17.08 -18.87
C HIS A 217 7.26 17.18 -19.43
N SER A 218 7.03 18.10 -20.38
CA SER A 218 5.73 18.35 -21.00
C SER A 218 5.47 17.54 -22.28
N GLU A 219 6.47 16.87 -22.82
CA GLU A 219 6.33 16.06 -24.03
C GLU A 219 5.60 14.75 -23.70
N ARG A 220 4.73 14.28 -24.58
CA ARG A 220 3.99 13.03 -24.44
C ARG A 220 4.92 11.83 -24.70
N SER A 221 5.81 11.57 -23.77
CA SER A 221 6.78 10.48 -23.89
C SER A 221 7.25 9.97 -22.53
N VAL A 222 7.85 8.78 -22.55
CA VAL A 222 8.60 8.20 -21.43
C VAL A 222 9.92 7.68 -21.98
N HIS A 223 11.02 8.20 -21.45
CA HIS A 223 12.37 7.74 -21.78
C HIS A 223 12.91 6.89 -20.63
N MET A 224 13.36 5.68 -20.94
CA MET A 224 13.84 4.69 -19.99
C MET A 224 15.22 4.17 -20.42
N GLU A 225 16.24 4.37 -19.60
CA GLU A 225 17.58 3.86 -19.85
C GLU A 225 17.95 2.82 -18.79
N GLU A 226 18.29 1.62 -19.23
CA GLU A 226 18.62 0.47 -18.39
C GLU A 226 17.61 0.25 -17.24
N MET A 227 16.31 0.31 -17.53
CA MET A 227 15.27 0.09 -16.57
C MET A 227 15.10 -1.41 -16.29
N TYR A 228 14.84 -1.77 -15.02
CA TYR A 228 14.67 -3.15 -14.60
C TYR A 228 13.48 -3.32 -13.63
N HIS A 229 13.09 -4.56 -13.38
CA HIS A 229 12.02 -4.91 -12.45
C HIS A 229 12.55 -4.99 -11.02
N PRO A 230 12.04 -4.19 -10.05
CA PRO A 230 12.61 -4.07 -8.69
C PRO A 230 12.56 -5.34 -7.85
N LEU A 231 11.72 -6.32 -8.18
CA LEU A 231 11.52 -7.54 -7.42
C LEU A 231 12.27 -8.76 -8.01
N ILE A 232 13.14 -8.57 -8.99
CA ILE A 232 13.97 -9.63 -9.57
C ILE A 232 15.38 -9.46 -9.04
N GLU A 233 15.98 -10.54 -8.49
CA GLU A 233 17.32 -10.50 -7.89
C GLU A 233 18.41 -10.17 -8.92
N GLU A 234 18.36 -10.82 -10.09
CA GLU A 234 19.30 -10.60 -11.20
C GLU A 234 18.52 -10.12 -12.43
N PRO A 235 18.05 -8.86 -12.46
CA PRO A 235 17.22 -8.37 -13.54
C PRO A 235 18.04 -8.05 -14.78
N VAL A 236 17.51 -8.42 -15.96
CA VAL A 236 18.00 -7.89 -17.22
C VAL A 236 17.38 -6.51 -17.45
N SER A 237 18.22 -5.50 -17.53
CA SER A 237 17.77 -4.13 -17.81
C SER A 237 17.54 -3.92 -19.30
N ASN A 238 16.55 -3.08 -19.64
CA ASN A 238 16.22 -2.70 -21.00
C ASN A 238 16.05 -1.18 -21.10
N SER A 239 16.30 -0.63 -22.30
CA SER A 239 16.12 0.78 -22.61
C SER A 239 15.05 0.95 -23.68
N MET A 240 14.26 2.03 -23.57
CA MET A 240 13.20 2.32 -24.54
C MET A 240 12.89 3.81 -24.56
N ASP A 241 12.72 4.36 -25.77
CA ASP A 241 12.11 5.66 -26.02
C ASP A 241 10.64 5.47 -26.39
N TRP A 242 9.75 5.71 -25.45
CA TRP A 242 8.32 5.49 -25.63
C TRP A 242 7.59 6.82 -25.88
N SER A 243 7.56 7.26 -27.12
CA SER A 243 6.89 8.49 -27.56
C SER A 243 5.63 8.23 -28.41
N ARG A 244 5.43 6.98 -28.86
CA ARG A 244 4.30 6.53 -29.65
C ARG A 244 3.69 5.29 -29.05
N ASN A 245 2.40 5.07 -29.30
CA ASN A 245 1.75 3.83 -28.91
C ASN A 245 2.51 2.62 -29.44
N CYS A 246 2.63 1.54 -28.66
CA CYS A 246 3.44 0.39 -29.05
C CYS A 246 2.79 -0.95 -28.75
N ILE A 247 3.17 -1.96 -29.53
CA ILE A 247 2.81 -3.37 -29.35
C ILE A 247 4.09 -4.14 -29.04
N ILE A 248 4.05 -4.95 -27.98
CA ILE A 248 5.16 -5.81 -27.58
C ILE A 248 4.76 -7.26 -27.82
N THR A 249 5.51 -7.94 -28.70
CA THR A 249 5.28 -9.35 -29.05
C THR A 249 6.35 -10.27 -28.49
N GLY A 250 6.16 -11.58 -28.56
CA GLY A 250 7.09 -12.62 -28.10
C GLY A 250 6.37 -13.77 -27.39
N SER A 251 7.07 -14.85 -27.09
CA SER A 251 6.51 -16.02 -26.39
C SER A 251 6.19 -15.74 -24.91
N ASN A 252 5.42 -16.63 -24.24
CA ASN A 252 5.01 -16.43 -22.86
C ASN A 252 6.17 -16.36 -21.85
N ALA A 253 7.26 -17.07 -22.12
CA ALA A 253 8.43 -17.12 -21.22
C ALA A 253 9.49 -16.04 -21.55
N SER A 254 9.31 -15.26 -22.63
CA SER A 254 10.33 -14.34 -23.15
C SER A 254 10.56 -13.09 -22.30
N GLY A 255 9.68 -12.79 -21.33
CA GLY A 255 9.81 -11.63 -20.44
C GLY A 255 8.86 -10.46 -20.71
N LYS A 256 7.95 -10.54 -21.73
CA LYS A 256 6.96 -9.48 -22.04
C LYS A 256 6.22 -8.96 -20.81
N SER A 257 5.49 -9.86 -20.14
CA SER A 257 4.67 -9.50 -18.96
C SER A 257 5.50 -8.95 -17.82
N THR A 258 6.74 -9.40 -17.68
CA THR A 258 7.69 -8.87 -16.69
C THR A 258 8.10 -7.45 -17.02
N TRP A 259 8.41 -7.19 -18.29
CA TRP A 259 8.79 -5.87 -18.77
C TRP A 259 7.68 -4.84 -18.61
N ILE A 260 6.47 -5.12 -19.09
CA ILE A 260 5.36 -4.18 -18.98
C ILE A 260 4.96 -3.92 -17.51
N LYS A 261 5.11 -4.91 -16.61
CA LYS A 261 4.95 -4.71 -15.16
C LYS A 261 6.05 -3.81 -14.61
N ALA A 262 7.30 -4.00 -15.05
CA ALA A 262 8.40 -3.13 -14.65
C ALA A 262 8.14 -1.68 -15.07
N VAL A 263 7.65 -1.45 -16.30
CA VAL A 263 7.25 -0.12 -16.79
C VAL A 263 6.15 0.47 -15.89
N ALA A 264 5.06 -0.27 -15.65
CA ALA A 264 3.95 0.19 -14.82
C ALA A 264 4.40 0.56 -13.40
N ILE A 265 5.22 -0.29 -12.78
CA ILE A 265 5.77 -0.05 -11.44
C ILE A 265 6.63 1.21 -11.43
N ASN A 266 7.54 1.37 -12.39
CA ASN A 266 8.42 2.54 -12.45
C ASN A 266 7.65 3.85 -12.68
N LEU A 267 6.61 3.85 -13.51
CA LEU A 267 5.73 5.01 -13.70
C LEU A 267 5.03 5.42 -12.39
N ILE A 268 4.58 4.43 -11.59
CA ILE A 268 3.96 4.69 -10.29
C ILE A 268 5.01 5.19 -9.29
N LEU A 269 6.15 4.54 -9.18
CA LEU A 269 7.23 4.92 -8.27
C LEU A 269 7.77 6.33 -8.59
N ALA A 270 7.88 6.67 -9.89
CA ALA A 270 8.26 8.00 -10.34
C ALA A 270 7.37 9.08 -9.74
N GLN A 271 6.06 8.92 -9.84
CA GLN A 271 5.08 9.94 -9.44
C GLN A 271 4.73 9.91 -7.95
N THR A 272 5.06 8.84 -7.23
CA THR A 272 4.73 8.70 -5.80
C THR A 272 5.90 8.94 -4.88
N ILE A 273 7.04 8.31 -5.15
CA ILE A 273 8.22 8.34 -4.27
C ILE A 273 9.48 8.88 -4.97
N CYS A 274 9.34 9.46 -6.16
CA CYS A 274 10.45 10.03 -6.94
C CYS A 274 11.64 9.07 -7.06
N THR A 275 11.37 7.80 -7.34
CA THR A 275 12.40 6.76 -7.43
C THR A 275 12.09 5.81 -8.59
N CYS A 276 13.04 5.63 -9.50
CA CYS A 276 12.92 4.70 -10.62
C CYS A 276 14.08 3.72 -10.62
N THR A 277 13.79 2.44 -10.89
CA THR A 277 14.79 1.39 -11.03
C THR A 277 15.38 1.41 -12.44
N ALA A 278 16.12 2.48 -12.75
CA ALA A 278 16.72 2.78 -14.04
C ALA A 278 17.97 3.61 -13.86
N LYS A 279 18.84 3.72 -14.88
CA LYS A 279 19.94 4.69 -14.90
C LYS A 279 19.45 6.09 -15.22
N ARG A 280 18.46 6.22 -16.10
CA ARG A 280 17.77 7.47 -16.39
C ARG A 280 16.30 7.19 -16.65
N PHE A 281 15.43 8.05 -16.13
CA PHE A 281 14.00 7.95 -16.31
C PHE A 281 13.39 9.33 -16.47
N GLN A 282 12.76 9.59 -17.62
CA GLN A 282 12.10 10.86 -17.91
C GLN A 282 10.67 10.56 -18.36
N MET A 283 9.70 11.33 -17.91
CA MET A 283 8.30 11.08 -18.28
C MET A 283 7.44 12.33 -18.22
N HIS A 284 6.39 12.35 -19.03
CA HIS A 284 5.25 13.24 -18.80
C HIS A 284 4.42 12.71 -17.63
N PRO A 285 4.09 13.53 -16.62
CA PRO A 285 3.16 13.11 -15.56
C PRO A 285 1.79 12.74 -16.14
N GLY A 286 1.20 11.65 -15.66
CA GLY A 286 -0.08 11.19 -16.20
C GLY A 286 -0.80 10.20 -15.32
N GLN A 287 -2.06 9.95 -15.64
CA GLN A 287 -2.85 8.90 -15.01
C GLN A 287 -2.44 7.54 -15.55
N ILE A 288 -2.06 6.62 -14.66
CA ILE A 288 -1.66 5.27 -15.05
C ILE A 288 -2.86 4.34 -14.95
N MET A 289 -3.20 3.70 -16.06
CA MET A 289 -4.27 2.71 -16.15
C MET A 289 -3.70 1.39 -16.66
N THR A 290 -4.00 0.31 -15.96
CA THR A 290 -3.49 -1.02 -16.31
C THR A 290 -4.61 -2.04 -16.48
N SER A 291 -4.48 -2.92 -17.46
CA SER A 291 -5.26 -4.15 -17.61
C SER A 291 -4.27 -5.32 -17.64
N MET A 292 -3.95 -5.86 -16.46
CA MET A 292 -2.96 -6.93 -16.28
C MET A 292 -3.45 -7.95 -15.27
N ALA A 293 -3.09 -9.23 -15.48
CA ALA A 293 -3.30 -10.32 -14.53
C ALA A 293 -4.76 -10.43 -14.02
N VAL A 294 -5.72 -10.29 -14.91
CA VAL A 294 -7.14 -10.51 -14.59
C VAL A 294 -7.29 -11.97 -14.13
N ARG A 295 -7.87 -12.18 -12.94
CA ARG A 295 -8.14 -13.52 -12.38
C ARG A 295 -9.64 -13.75 -12.32
N ASP A 296 -10.05 -15.00 -12.55
CA ASP A 296 -11.43 -15.41 -12.33
C ASP A 296 -11.84 -15.19 -10.88
N ASP A 297 -13.02 -14.63 -10.70
CA ASP A 297 -13.64 -14.50 -9.39
C ASP A 297 -14.80 -15.50 -9.32
N ILE A 298 -14.48 -16.75 -9.01
CA ILE A 298 -15.42 -17.87 -8.94
C ILE A 298 -16.54 -17.57 -7.94
N MET A 299 -16.25 -16.79 -6.89
CA MET A 299 -17.23 -16.46 -5.84
C MET A 299 -18.30 -15.49 -6.32
N LYS A 300 -18.00 -14.63 -7.31
CA LYS A 300 -18.96 -13.67 -7.89
C LYS A 300 -19.60 -14.15 -9.19
N GLY A 301 -19.21 -15.33 -9.72
CA GLY A 301 -19.74 -15.87 -10.96
C GLY A 301 -19.43 -15.03 -12.21
N GLU A 302 -18.47 -14.10 -12.15
CA GLU A 302 -18.05 -13.29 -13.28
C GLU A 302 -16.99 -14.02 -14.11
N SER A 303 -17.25 -14.17 -15.42
CA SER A 303 -16.25 -14.73 -16.34
C SER A 303 -15.06 -13.77 -16.49
N TYR A 304 -13.88 -14.36 -16.71
CA TYR A 304 -12.63 -13.65 -17.04
C TYR A 304 -12.83 -12.58 -18.11
N PHE A 305 -13.49 -12.95 -19.22
CA PHE A 305 -13.73 -12.07 -20.35
C PHE A 305 -14.58 -10.83 -20.00
N LEU A 306 -15.66 -11.01 -19.22
CA LEU A 306 -16.50 -9.89 -18.79
C LEU A 306 -15.74 -8.90 -17.90
N LYS A 307 -14.87 -9.41 -17.04
CA LYS A 307 -14.03 -8.61 -16.16
C LYS A 307 -13.00 -7.80 -16.94
N GLU A 308 -12.37 -8.42 -17.94
CA GLU A 308 -11.45 -7.76 -18.87
C GLU A 308 -12.14 -6.62 -19.62
N MET A 309 -13.34 -6.87 -20.16
CA MET A 309 -14.16 -5.84 -20.81
C MET A 309 -14.50 -4.66 -19.89
N LYS A 310 -14.81 -4.92 -18.61
CA LYS A 310 -15.05 -3.86 -17.61
C LYS A 310 -13.80 -3.01 -17.37
N TYR A 311 -12.61 -3.62 -17.32
CA TYR A 311 -11.36 -2.88 -17.14
C TYR A 311 -11.01 -2.04 -18.36
N LEU A 312 -11.14 -2.58 -19.55
CA LEU A 312 -10.96 -1.81 -20.79
C LEU A 312 -11.97 -0.65 -20.88
N ARG A 313 -13.24 -0.90 -20.59
CA ARG A 313 -14.25 0.16 -20.56
C ARG A 313 -13.88 1.27 -19.57
N ARG A 314 -13.51 0.93 -18.33
CA ARG A 314 -13.05 1.91 -17.33
C ARG A 314 -11.85 2.71 -17.82
N MET A 315 -10.92 2.07 -18.54
CA MET A 315 -9.76 2.74 -19.13
C MET A 315 -10.21 3.76 -20.18
N LEU A 316 -11.13 3.39 -21.09
CA LEU A 316 -11.66 4.29 -22.10
C LEU A 316 -12.45 5.45 -21.50
N GLU A 317 -13.21 5.23 -20.43
CA GLU A 317 -13.97 6.26 -19.70
C GLU A 317 -13.06 7.24 -18.93
N SER A 318 -11.79 6.90 -18.70
CA SER A 318 -10.84 7.76 -17.97
C SER A 318 -10.11 8.78 -18.85
N PHE A 319 -10.28 8.74 -20.16
CA PHE A 319 -9.59 9.66 -21.07
C PHE A 319 -10.07 11.10 -20.90
N SER A 320 -9.12 12.02 -20.93
CA SER A 320 -9.34 13.46 -20.80
C SER A 320 -8.40 14.22 -21.73
N GLU A 321 -8.86 15.33 -22.28
CA GLU A 321 -8.01 16.23 -23.07
C GLU A 321 -6.93 16.92 -22.23
N GLU A 322 -7.23 17.16 -20.92
CA GLU A 322 -6.37 17.91 -20.02
C GLU A 322 -5.24 17.07 -19.41
N LYS A 323 -5.42 15.76 -19.32
CA LYS A 323 -4.46 14.85 -18.63
C LYS A 323 -4.07 13.70 -19.52
N LEU A 324 -2.78 13.47 -19.65
CA LEU A 324 -2.27 12.27 -20.32
C LEU A 324 -2.68 11.02 -19.54
N THR A 325 -3.28 10.04 -20.22
CA THR A 325 -3.51 8.70 -19.67
C THR A 325 -2.49 7.73 -20.25
N ILE A 326 -1.72 7.08 -19.37
CA ILE A 326 -0.73 6.06 -19.75
C ILE A 326 -1.38 4.70 -19.53
N CYS A 327 -1.61 3.98 -20.63
CA CYS A 327 -2.33 2.71 -20.66
C CYS A 327 -1.38 1.54 -20.86
N ILE A 328 -1.41 0.54 -19.97
CA ILE A 328 -0.59 -0.66 -20.07
C ILE A 328 -1.51 -1.89 -20.05
N ILE A 329 -1.47 -2.69 -21.11
CA ILE A 329 -2.37 -3.82 -21.34
C ILE A 329 -1.54 -5.08 -21.55
N ASP A 330 -1.76 -6.11 -20.73
CA ASP A 330 -1.15 -7.44 -20.87
C ASP A 330 -2.18 -8.41 -21.46
N GLU A 331 -2.09 -8.61 -22.77
CA GLU A 331 -3.00 -9.40 -23.58
C GLU A 331 -4.44 -8.82 -23.62
N ILE A 332 -4.82 -8.30 -24.78
CA ILE A 332 -6.13 -7.68 -24.97
C ILE A 332 -7.17 -8.72 -25.43
N LEU A 333 -8.31 -8.81 -24.73
CA LEU A 333 -9.48 -9.65 -25.04
C LEU A 333 -9.16 -11.15 -25.15
N LYS A 334 -8.32 -11.69 -24.27
CA LYS A 334 -7.85 -13.08 -24.30
C LYS A 334 -8.97 -14.14 -24.23
N GLY A 335 -10.13 -13.79 -23.70
CA GLY A 335 -11.21 -14.73 -23.39
C GLY A 335 -12.19 -15.06 -24.53
N THR A 336 -11.90 -14.70 -25.82
CA THR A 336 -12.80 -14.95 -26.96
C THR A 336 -12.08 -15.61 -28.14
N ASN A 337 -12.83 -15.95 -29.23
CA ASN A 337 -12.25 -16.54 -30.41
C ASN A 337 -11.30 -15.58 -31.13
N THR A 338 -10.32 -16.12 -31.85
CA THR A 338 -9.22 -15.36 -32.45
C THR A 338 -9.68 -14.27 -33.42
N LYS A 339 -10.64 -14.55 -34.32
CA LYS A 339 -11.09 -13.55 -35.30
C LYS A 339 -11.79 -12.36 -34.66
N GLU A 340 -12.70 -12.62 -33.72
CA GLU A 340 -13.40 -11.57 -32.98
C GLU A 340 -12.44 -10.79 -32.08
N ARG A 341 -11.50 -11.48 -31.40
CA ARG A 341 -10.47 -10.86 -30.57
C ARG A 341 -9.64 -9.86 -31.36
N ILE A 342 -9.08 -10.26 -32.50
CA ILE A 342 -8.25 -9.39 -33.35
C ILE A 342 -9.07 -8.19 -33.85
N ALA A 343 -10.28 -8.40 -34.33
CA ALA A 343 -11.13 -7.33 -34.86
C ALA A 343 -11.52 -6.32 -33.76
N ALA A 344 -11.93 -6.80 -32.58
CA ALA A 344 -12.31 -5.96 -31.47
C ALA A 344 -11.07 -5.24 -30.87
N SER A 345 -9.94 -5.94 -30.72
CA SER A 345 -8.68 -5.35 -30.23
C SER A 345 -8.21 -4.23 -31.16
N LYS A 346 -8.21 -4.46 -32.47
CA LYS A 346 -7.88 -3.42 -33.44
C LYS A 346 -8.77 -2.20 -33.30
N ALA A 347 -10.09 -2.38 -33.24
CA ALA A 347 -11.04 -1.26 -33.09
C ALA A 347 -10.81 -0.45 -31.80
N ILE A 348 -10.54 -1.12 -30.67
CA ILE A 348 -10.22 -0.47 -29.40
C ILE A 348 -8.91 0.32 -29.51
N LEU A 349 -7.86 -0.28 -30.04
CA LEU A 349 -6.54 0.34 -30.18
C LEU A 349 -6.56 1.52 -31.17
N ASP A 350 -7.30 1.43 -32.28
CA ASP A 350 -7.54 2.54 -33.20
C ASP A 350 -8.31 3.71 -32.54
N TYR A 351 -9.25 3.40 -31.64
CA TYR A 351 -9.93 4.41 -30.86
C TYR A 351 -8.98 5.10 -29.89
N MET A 352 -8.18 4.31 -29.13
CA MET A 352 -7.24 4.82 -28.15
C MET A 352 -6.17 5.73 -28.77
N GLN A 353 -5.71 5.41 -30.00
CA GLN A 353 -4.71 6.23 -30.68
C GLN A 353 -5.17 7.67 -30.93
N ARG A 354 -6.48 7.90 -31.06
CA ARG A 354 -7.07 9.23 -31.29
C ARG A 354 -7.28 10.03 -30.00
N GLN A 355 -6.98 9.42 -28.85
CA GLN A 355 -7.17 10.05 -27.54
C GLN A 355 -5.84 10.61 -27.01
N ASN A 356 -5.94 11.45 -25.99
CA ASN A 356 -4.75 11.91 -25.25
C ASN A 356 -4.24 10.80 -24.31
N CYS A 357 -3.71 9.75 -24.91
CA CYS A 357 -3.15 8.62 -24.16
C CYS A 357 -1.88 8.07 -24.82
N LEU A 358 -1.03 7.44 -24.04
CA LEU A 358 0.13 6.67 -24.47
C LEU A 358 -0.10 5.21 -24.10
N VAL A 359 -0.11 4.34 -25.12
CA VAL A 359 -0.55 2.93 -24.98
C VAL A 359 0.62 1.98 -25.19
N MET A 360 0.80 1.04 -24.27
CA MET A 360 1.70 -0.12 -24.40
C MET A 360 0.87 -1.40 -24.27
N VAL A 361 0.85 -2.22 -25.31
CA VAL A 361 0.10 -3.48 -25.34
C VAL A 361 1.04 -4.64 -25.54
N ALA A 362 1.02 -5.63 -24.64
CA ALA A 362 1.60 -6.93 -24.94
C ALA A 362 0.56 -7.81 -25.64
N SER A 363 0.94 -8.49 -26.71
CA SER A 363 0.07 -9.40 -27.46
C SER A 363 0.84 -10.59 -28.03
N HIS A 364 0.12 -11.71 -28.16
CA HIS A 364 0.58 -12.86 -28.93
C HIS A 364 0.04 -12.84 -30.36
N ASP A 365 -0.92 -11.97 -30.67
CA ASP A 365 -1.54 -11.86 -31.98
C ASP A 365 -0.62 -11.06 -32.90
N TYR A 366 0.12 -11.77 -33.77
CA TYR A 366 0.99 -11.15 -34.79
C TYR A 366 0.21 -10.26 -35.74
N GLU A 367 -1.02 -10.64 -36.06
CA GLU A 367 -1.91 -9.91 -36.95
C GLU A 367 -2.13 -8.46 -36.49
N LEU A 368 -2.16 -8.20 -35.16
CA LEU A 368 -2.28 -6.85 -34.66
C LEU A 368 -1.09 -5.98 -35.03
N THR A 369 0.12 -6.55 -35.11
CA THR A 369 1.33 -5.80 -35.49
C THR A 369 1.27 -5.33 -36.95
N VAL A 370 0.66 -6.13 -37.81
CA VAL A 370 0.45 -5.80 -39.22
C VAL A 370 -0.71 -4.83 -39.42
N LEU A 371 -1.86 -5.10 -38.76
CA LEU A 371 -3.08 -4.30 -38.88
C LEU A 371 -2.95 -2.88 -38.32
N LEU A 372 -2.01 -2.65 -37.41
CA LEU A 372 -1.72 -1.36 -36.77
C LEU A 372 -0.38 -0.77 -37.20
N GLU A 373 0.22 -1.32 -38.28
CA GLU A 373 1.45 -0.80 -38.84
C GLU A 373 1.32 0.70 -39.19
N GLY A 374 2.34 1.48 -38.88
CA GLY A 374 2.36 2.93 -39.09
C GLY A 374 1.66 3.74 -37.96
N THR A 375 0.78 3.13 -37.15
CA THR A 375 0.10 3.77 -36.04
C THR A 375 0.68 3.37 -34.68
N TYR A 376 1.09 2.14 -34.51
CA TYR A 376 1.76 1.58 -33.36
C TYR A 376 3.18 1.17 -33.70
N GLU A 377 4.14 1.46 -32.86
CA GLU A 377 5.49 0.94 -32.95
C GLU A 377 5.53 -0.50 -32.46
N ASN A 378 6.32 -1.33 -33.11
CA ASN A 378 6.47 -2.73 -32.76
C ASN A 378 7.78 -2.96 -32.02
N TYR A 379 7.70 -3.72 -30.93
CA TYR A 379 8.84 -4.25 -30.19
C TYR A 379 8.64 -5.74 -29.92
N HIS A 380 9.71 -6.47 -29.68
CA HIS A 380 9.60 -7.88 -29.37
C HIS A 380 10.67 -8.38 -28.41
N PHE A 381 10.30 -9.45 -27.74
CA PHE A 381 11.23 -10.34 -27.04
C PHE A 381 11.39 -11.62 -27.84
N THR A 382 12.58 -12.20 -27.81
CA THR A 382 12.89 -13.41 -28.58
C THR A 382 13.55 -14.47 -27.69
N GLU A 383 13.44 -15.72 -28.11
CA GLU A 383 14.17 -16.84 -27.56
C GLU A 383 15.13 -17.42 -28.60
N ARG A 384 16.25 -17.95 -28.14
CA ARG A 384 17.18 -18.74 -28.93
C ARG A 384 17.05 -20.19 -28.53
N ILE A 385 16.71 -21.04 -29.49
CA ILE A 385 16.59 -22.48 -29.27
C ILE A 385 17.90 -23.10 -29.74
N GLY A 386 18.70 -23.60 -28.79
CA GLY A 386 19.89 -24.41 -29.02
C GLY A 386 19.54 -25.87 -29.29
N GLU A 387 20.55 -26.74 -29.40
CA GLU A 387 20.34 -28.18 -29.58
C GLU A 387 19.76 -28.83 -28.31
N ASP A 388 20.23 -28.44 -27.14
CA ASP A 388 19.86 -29.03 -25.85
C ASP A 388 19.22 -28.06 -24.85
N ASP A 389 19.06 -26.75 -25.18
CA ASP A 389 18.53 -25.77 -24.27
C ASP A 389 17.80 -24.61 -24.97
N ILE A 390 16.88 -23.97 -24.25
CA ILE A 390 16.18 -22.76 -24.67
C ILE A 390 16.72 -21.60 -23.87
N TYR A 391 17.32 -20.66 -24.52
CA TYR A 391 17.90 -19.47 -23.92
C TYR A 391 17.02 -18.25 -24.15
N PHE A 392 16.62 -17.62 -23.06
CA PHE A 392 15.91 -16.35 -23.06
C PHE A 392 16.89 -15.25 -22.62
N ASP A 393 17.14 -14.27 -23.52
CA ASP A 393 18.03 -13.14 -23.18
C ASP A 393 17.30 -12.01 -22.46
N TYR A 394 15.96 -12.07 -22.42
CA TYR A 394 15.07 -11.07 -21.77
C TYR A 394 15.33 -9.63 -22.25
N ARG A 395 15.78 -9.47 -23.51
CA ARG A 395 16.06 -8.18 -24.12
C ARG A 395 14.94 -7.74 -25.05
N LEU A 396 14.63 -6.45 -24.97
CA LEU A 396 13.64 -5.80 -25.83
C LEU A 396 14.31 -5.37 -27.13
N TYR A 397 13.74 -5.79 -28.26
CA TYR A 397 14.21 -5.47 -29.60
C TYR A 397 13.16 -4.66 -30.36
N PRO A 398 13.56 -3.68 -31.21
CA PRO A 398 12.64 -2.96 -32.09
C PRO A 398 12.13 -3.88 -33.21
N GLY A 399 10.91 -3.59 -33.71
CA GLY A 399 10.25 -4.33 -34.75
C GLY A 399 9.37 -5.49 -34.28
N ALA A 400 8.57 -6.06 -35.16
CA ALA A 400 7.73 -7.21 -34.88
C ALA A 400 8.53 -8.52 -34.90
N VAL A 401 8.06 -9.56 -34.22
CA VAL A 401 8.61 -10.93 -34.31
C VAL A 401 8.39 -11.45 -35.72
N THR A 402 9.45 -11.93 -36.37
CA THR A 402 9.40 -12.43 -37.75
C THR A 402 9.13 -13.93 -37.88
N SER A 403 9.17 -14.70 -36.79
CA SER A 403 8.95 -16.15 -36.84
C SER A 403 8.38 -16.71 -35.54
N GLY A 404 7.35 -17.55 -35.63
CA GLY A 404 6.85 -18.34 -34.52
C GLY A 404 7.83 -19.48 -34.17
N ASN A 405 8.12 -19.66 -32.86
CA ASN A 405 9.02 -20.73 -32.41
C ASN A 405 8.29 -21.95 -31.82
N ALA A 406 6.95 -21.98 -31.87
CA ALA A 406 6.15 -23.06 -31.25
C ALA A 406 6.53 -24.45 -31.82
N ILE A 407 6.72 -24.57 -33.13
CA ILE A 407 7.07 -25.85 -33.75
C ILE A 407 8.51 -26.26 -33.44
N LYS A 408 9.45 -25.30 -33.33
CA LYS A 408 10.81 -25.59 -32.87
C LYS A 408 10.80 -26.08 -31.41
N LEU A 409 9.89 -25.55 -30.62
CA LEU A 409 9.68 -25.96 -29.24
C LEU A 409 9.17 -27.40 -29.12
N LEU A 410 8.24 -27.83 -30.01
CA LEU A 410 7.79 -29.22 -30.10
C LEU A 410 8.96 -30.16 -30.36
N LYS A 411 9.83 -29.81 -31.33
CA LYS A 411 11.04 -30.60 -31.64
C LYS A 411 11.99 -30.65 -30.42
N PHE A 412 12.25 -29.53 -29.79
CA PHE A 412 13.10 -29.44 -28.59
C PHE A 412 12.57 -30.30 -27.45
N MET A 413 11.26 -30.29 -27.19
CA MET A 413 10.59 -31.09 -26.17
C MET A 413 10.48 -32.60 -26.57
N LYS A 414 11.12 -33.00 -27.67
CA LYS A 414 11.16 -34.38 -28.18
C LYS A 414 9.78 -34.99 -28.44
N PHE A 415 8.86 -34.16 -28.97
CA PHE A 415 7.60 -34.68 -29.49
C PHE A 415 7.88 -35.61 -30.68
N PRO A 416 6.99 -36.62 -30.95
CA PRO A 416 7.13 -37.49 -32.11
C PRO A 416 7.33 -36.71 -33.41
N GLU A 417 8.25 -37.15 -34.25
CA GLU A 417 8.58 -36.46 -35.52
C GLU A 417 7.38 -36.29 -36.44
N GLU A 418 6.42 -37.21 -36.39
CA GLU A 418 5.17 -37.13 -37.14
C GLU A 418 4.38 -35.86 -36.79
N ILE A 419 4.24 -35.55 -35.48
CA ILE A 419 3.56 -34.35 -34.98
C ILE A 419 4.29 -33.06 -35.41
N VAL A 420 5.62 -33.06 -35.32
CA VAL A 420 6.43 -31.89 -35.70
C VAL A 420 6.35 -31.64 -37.23
N THR A 421 6.34 -32.71 -38.00
CA THR A 421 6.29 -32.64 -39.48
C THR A 421 4.89 -32.18 -39.95
N GLU A 422 3.83 -32.75 -39.38
CA GLU A 422 2.46 -32.35 -39.67
C GLU A 422 2.20 -30.90 -39.32
N ALA A 423 2.63 -30.45 -38.09
CA ALA A 423 2.51 -29.05 -37.69
C ALA A 423 3.23 -28.09 -38.63
N LYS A 424 4.42 -28.44 -39.15
CA LYS A 424 5.12 -27.64 -40.17
C LYS A 424 4.35 -27.52 -41.47
N GLN A 425 3.76 -28.63 -41.93
CA GLN A 425 2.98 -28.64 -43.17
C GLN A 425 1.73 -27.76 -43.08
N GLN A 426 1.02 -27.82 -41.94
CA GLN A 426 -0.20 -27.01 -41.73
C GLN A 426 0.10 -25.51 -41.70
N VAL A 427 1.19 -25.05 -41.05
CA VAL A 427 1.57 -23.63 -41.07
C VAL A 427 1.94 -23.12 -42.45
N THR A 428 2.44 -24.00 -43.36
CA THR A 428 2.81 -23.63 -44.74
C THR A 428 1.58 -23.51 -45.63
N ILE A 429 0.44 -24.10 -45.28
CA ILE A 429 -0.81 -24.11 -46.08
C ILE A 429 -1.68 -22.89 -45.74
N GLU A 430 -1.58 -22.30 -44.50
CA GLU A 430 -2.37 -21.15 -44.05
C GLU A 430 -1.73 -19.77 -44.39
N LEU A 431 -0.52 -19.74 -44.92
CA LEU A 431 0.18 -18.56 -45.43
C LEU A 431 0.16 -18.50 -46.96
#